data_7ecd571c6a5a5afb110b9c797f23a7dc
#
_entry.id   7ecd571c6a5a5afb110b9c797f23a7dc
#
_cell.length_a   1.000
_cell.length_b   1.000
_cell.length_c   1.000
_cell.angle_alpha   90.00
_cell.angle_beta   90.00
_cell.angle_gamma   90.00
#
_symmetry.space_group_name_H-M   'P 1'
#
loop_
_entity.id
_entity.type
_entity.pdbx_description
1 polymer ?
#
loop_
_entity_poly.entity_id
_entity_poly.type
_entity_poly.pdbx_seq_one_letter_code
_entity_poly.pdbx_strand_id
1 'polypeptide(L)'
;MTLKSKKLIKFQNISHGFFGKKGGVSNGIYSALNCGPGSNDKISNVKKNLKIVSKKFKVSPKNLILLKQTHSNKCHFILKRPSKKLVGDGLITTKKNLALGILTADCAPVLIYDKKLPMIAAIHVGWRGAFKNILKKCIKFMIKKGSENQNISAVIGPSIFRENYLSLIHI
;
A
#
# COMPACT_ATOMS: atom_id res chain seq x y z
N MET A 1 10.89 -0.07 12.55
CA MET A 1 11.72 -0.78 11.55
C MET A 1 10.99 -0.76 10.22
N THR A 2 11.70 -0.49 9.11
CA THR A 2 11.12 -0.52 7.76
C THR A 2 11.76 -1.67 7.01
N LEU A 3 10.96 -2.62 6.56
CA LEU A 3 11.43 -3.73 5.74
C LEU A 3 11.46 -3.31 4.27
N LYS A 4 12.48 -3.71 3.55
CA LYS A 4 12.62 -3.48 2.11
C LYS A 4 12.79 -4.80 1.37
N SER A 5 12.19 -4.90 0.19
CA SER A 5 12.36 -6.08 -0.67
C SER A 5 13.73 -6.05 -1.34
N LYS A 6 14.49 -7.16 -1.25
CA LYS A 6 15.75 -7.36 -1.99
C LYS A 6 15.57 -7.21 -3.52
N LYS A 7 14.38 -7.55 -4.04
CA LYS A 7 14.04 -7.44 -5.46
C LYS A 7 13.88 -5.99 -5.91
N LEU A 8 13.18 -5.17 -5.11
CA LEU A 8 12.87 -3.78 -5.48
C LEU A 8 13.96 -2.78 -5.09
N ILE A 9 14.82 -3.08 -4.10
CA ILE A 9 15.91 -2.18 -3.69
C ILE A 9 16.96 -1.97 -4.78
N LYS A 10 17.02 -2.87 -5.76
CA LYS A 10 17.94 -2.77 -6.90
C LYS A 10 17.61 -1.62 -7.84
N PHE A 11 16.39 -1.08 -7.79
CA PHE A 11 15.95 0.01 -8.66
C PHE A 11 16.12 1.36 -7.95
N GLN A 12 17.03 2.19 -8.46
CA GLN A 12 17.38 3.48 -7.84
C GLN A 12 16.31 4.58 -8.03
N ASN A 13 15.42 4.41 -9.00
CA ASN A 13 14.40 5.39 -9.38
C ASN A 13 13.07 5.22 -8.61
N ILE A 14 12.98 4.23 -7.72
CA ILE A 14 11.84 4.03 -6.84
C ILE A 14 12.27 3.94 -5.36
N SER A 15 11.37 4.31 -4.48
CA SER A 15 11.50 4.06 -3.05
C SER A 15 10.31 3.23 -2.57
N HIS A 16 10.56 2.24 -1.72
CA HIS A 16 9.52 1.38 -1.17
C HIS A 16 9.83 0.98 0.27
N GLY A 17 8.83 0.50 0.98
CA GLY A 17 9.01 -0.03 2.33
C GLY A 17 7.72 -0.59 2.92
N PHE A 18 7.88 -1.61 3.75
CA PHE A 18 6.83 -2.15 4.61
C PHE A 18 7.12 -1.70 6.04
N PHE A 19 6.19 -0.99 6.63
CA PHE A 19 6.33 -0.41 7.96
C PHE A 19 5.65 -1.30 8.99
N GLY A 20 6.38 -1.69 10.04
CA GLY A 20 5.79 -2.33 11.21
C GLY A 20 5.34 -1.29 12.24
N LYS A 21 4.87 -1.76 13.38
CA LYS A 21 4.29 -0.91 14.44
C LYS A 21 5.26 0.02 15.16
N LYS A 22 6.57 -0.17 15.07
CA LYS A 22 7.57 0.60 15.83
C LYS A 22 7.84 1.98 15.22
N GLY A 23 8.17 2.96 16.08
CA GLY A 23 8.69 4.27 15.66
C GLY A 23 7.61 5.33 15.37
N GLY A 24 6.44 5.17 15.94
CA GLY A 24 5.37 6.16 15.94
C GLY A 24 5.14 6.83 17.29
N VAL A 25 4.04 7.55 17.39
CA VAL A 25 3.66 8.35 18.57
C VAL A 25 2.34 7.90 19.23
N SER A 26 1.69 6.88 18.71
CA SER A 26 0.47 6.34 19.29
C SER A 26 0.77 5.49 20.53
N ASN A 27 -0.18 5.42 21.45
CA ASN A 27 -0.06 4.73 22.74
C ASN A 27 -1.12 3.62 22.90
N GLY A 28 -0.99 2.83 23.96
CA GLY A 28 -1.92 1.76 24.29
C GLY A 28 -1.98 0.70 23.20
N ILE A 29 -3.18 0.24 22.87
CA ILE A 29 -3.43 -0.79 21.84
C ILE A 29 -2.98 -0.35 20.42
N TYR A 30 -2.82 0.97 20.18
CA TYR A 30 -2.37 1.55 18.92
C TYR A 30 -0.85 1.78 18.85
N SER A 31 -0.11 1.35 19.86
CA SER A 31 1.34 1.60 19.96
C SER A 31 2.12 0.85 18.87
N ALA A 32 2.96 1.56 18.09
CA ALA A 32 3.25 2.98 18.13
C ALA A 32 2.94 3.69 16.80
N LEU A 33 3.18 3.05 15.61
CA LEU A 33 3.08 3.65 14.28
C LEU A 33 1.72 3.37 13.63
N ASN A 34 0.63 3.63 14.35
CA ASN A 34 -0.70 3.50 13.76
C ASN A 34 -0.93 4.60 12.72
N CYS A 35 -1.12 4.18 11.46
CA CYS A 35 -1.38 5.05 10.31
C CYS A 35 -2.85 4.97 9.83
N GLY A 36 -3.71 4.29 10.59
CA GLY A 36 -5.11 4.03 10.23
C GLY A 36 -6.05 5.17 10.64
N PRO A 37 -6.47 6.07 9.74
CA PRO A 37 -7.39 7.17 10.09
C PRO A 37 -8.83 6.70 10.39
N GLY A 38 -9.12 5.41 10.22
CA GLY A 38 -10.38 4.79 10.60
C GLY A 38 -10.33 4.04 11.93
N SER A 39 -9.20 4.09 12.65
CA SER A 39 -9.07 3.56 14.00
C SER A 39 -9.65 4.54 15.04
N ASN A 40 -9.90 4.06 16.25
CA ASN A 40 -10.31 4.91 17.39
C ASN A 40 -9.14 5.60 18.09
N ASP A 41 -7.96 5.63 17.47
CA ASP A 41 -6.80 6.37 17.96
C ASP A 41 -7.00 7.89 17.81
N LYS A 42 -6.27 8.67 18.61
CA LYS A 42 -6.25 10.13 18.47
C LYS A 42 -5.81 10.51 17.06
N ILE A 43 -6.67 11.23 16.33
CA ILE A 43 -6.42 11.64 14.95
C ILE A 43 -5.11 12.45 14.80
N SER A 44 -4.73 13.20 15.84
CA SER A 44 -3.44 13.92 15.90
C SER A 44 -2.24 12.96 15.85
N ASN A 45 -2.31 11.79 16.52
CA ASN A 45 -1.26 10.79 16.51
C ASN A 45 -1.17 10.14 15.13
N VAL A 46 -2.31 9.73 14.55
CA VAL A 46 -2.36 9.18 13.19
C VAL A 46 -1.75 10.15 12.18
N LYS A 47 -2.08 11.44 12.25
CA LYS A 47 -1.48 12.49 11.41
C LYS A 47 0.04 12.60 11.59
N LYS A 48 0.53 12.55 12.84
CA LYS A 48 1.98 12.56 13.15
C LYS A 48 2.66 11.29 12.57
N ASN A 49 2.06 10.12 12.73
CA ASN A 49 2.57 8.87 12.19
C ASN A 49 2.65 8.89 10.66
N LEU A 50 1.62 9.37 9.97
CA LEU A 50 1.65 9.56 8.52
C LEU A 50 2.74 10.55 8.07
N LYS A 51 3.00 11.61 8.87
CA LYS A 51 4.12 12.53 8.64
C LYS A 51 5.47 11.83 8.80
N ILE A 52 5.62 10.94 9.78
CA ILE A 52 6.84 10.13 9.96
C ILE A 52 7.07 9.24 8.72
N VAL A 53 6.03 8.53 8.26
CA VAL A 53 6.11 7.67 7.07
C VAL A 53 6.46 8.48 5.82
N SER A 54 5.78 9.61 5.58
CA SER A 54 6.03 10.45 4.40
C SER A 54 7.46 10.99 4.34
N LYS A 55 8.04 11.37 5.49
CA LYS A 55 9.44 11.79 5.58
C LYS A 55 10.43 10.71 5.13
N LYS A 56 10.14 9.43 5.41
CA LYS A 56 10.99 8.30 4.96
C LYS A 56 11.07 8.19 3.44
N PHE A 57 10.06 8.65 2.72
CA PHE A 57 10.02 8.71 1.26
C PHE A 57 10.38 10.09 0.70
N LYS A 58 10.77 11.05 1.54
CA LYS A 58 11.07 12.43 1.15
C LYS A 58 9.92 13.10 0.38
N VAL A 59 8.67 12.78 0.72
CA VAL A 59 7.47 13.39 0.13
C VAL A 59 6.72 14.22 1.17
N SER A 60 5.99 15.22 0.70
CA SER A 60 5.05 15.94 1.56
C SER A 60 3.96 14.98 2.08
N PRO A 61 3.50 15.09 3.33
CA PRO A 61 2.38 14.30 3.84
C PRO A 61 1.12 14.37 2.96
N LYS A 62 0.93 15.48 2.26
CA LYS A 62 -0.17 15.67 1.29
C LYS A 62 -0.03 14.78 0.06
N ASN A 63 1.18 14.33 -0.26
CA ASN A 63 1.50 13.48 -1.41
C ASN A 63 1.58 11.99 -1.05
N LEU A 64 1.37 11.63 0.22
CA LEU A 64 1.11 10.25 0.63
C LEU A 64 -0.38 9.95 0.44
N ILE A 65 -0.69 9.20 -0.61
CA ILE A 65 -2.05 8.88 -1.02
C ILE A 65 -2.49 7.59 -0.35
N LEU A 66 -3.57 7.65 0.41
CA LEU A 66 -4.21 6.52 1.07
C LEU A 66 -5.65 6.36 0.58
N LEU A 67 -6.17 5.13 0.64
CA LEU A 67 -7.54 4.78 0.31
C LEU A 67 -8.41 4.60 1.56
N LYS A 68 -9.72 4.70 1.39
CA LYS A 68 -10.69 4.01 2.25
C LYS A 68 -10.81 2.59 1.72
N GLN A 69 -10.06 1.65 2.32
CA GLN A 69 -10.02 0.25 1.94
C GLN A 69 -11.30 -0.46 2.35
N THR A 70 -11.82 -1.32 1.49
CA THR A 70 -13.11 -2.01 1.68
C THR A 70 -13.05 -3.48 1.29
N HIS A 71 -11.84 -4.05 1.15
CA HIS A 71 -11.61 -5.41 0.69
C HIS A 71 -12.22 -5.67 -0.69
N SER A 72 -12.23 -4.66 -1.52
CA SER A 72 -12.74 -4.69 -2.89
C SER A 72 -11.67 -5.12 -3.90
N ASN A 73 -12.06 -5.19 -5.18
CA ASN A 73 -11.11 -5.33 -6.29
C ASN A 73 -10.96 -4.04 -7.10
N LYS A 74 -11.26 -2.89 -6.48
CA LYS A 74 -11.22 -1.59 -7.14
C LYS A 74 -9.82 -0.98 -7.03
N CYS A 75 -9.24 -0.65 -8.20
CA CYS A 75 -7.96 0.03 -8.31
C CYS A 75 -8.16 1.42 -8.93
N HIS A 76 -7.36 2.39 -8.48
CA HIS A 76 -7.38 3.76 -8.98
C HIS A 76 -6.06 4.14 -9.61
N PHE A 77 -6.10 4.73 -10.79
CA PHE A 77 -4.94 5.34 -11.43
C PHE A 77 -4.88 6.82 -11.05
N ILE A 78 -3.77 7.21 -10.43
CA ILE A 78 -3.58 8.53 -9.82
C ILE A 78 -2.57 9.34 -10.62
N LEU A 79 -3.00 10.44 -11.23
CA LEU A 79 -2.14 11.37 -11.96
C LEU A 79 -1.85 12.66 -11.18
N LYS A 80 -2.69 12.97 -10.20
CA LYS A 80 -2.54 14.09 -9.26
C LYS A 80 -3.17 13.72 -7.93
N ARG A 81 -2.88 14.48 -6.87
CA ARG A 81 -3.54 14.28 -5.58
C ARG A 81 -5.07 14.35 -5.74
N PRO A 82 -5.81 13.32 -5.31
CA PRO A 82 -7.26 13.35 -5.34
C PRO A 82 -7.83 14.43 -4.41
N SER A 83 -8.87 15.13 -4.84
CA SER A 83 -9.59 16.11 -4.02
C SER A 83 -10.39 15.46 -2.88
N LYS A 84 -10.89 14.25 -3.12
CA LYS A 84 -11.65 13.44 -2.15
C LYS A 84 -10.95 12.13 -1.88
N LYS A 85 -11.18 11.54 -0.70
CA LYS A 85 -10.66 10.22 -0.36
C LYS A 85 -11.32 9.15 -1.24
N LEU A 86 -10.51 8.41 -1.98
CA LEU A 86 -10.97 7.36 -2.88
C LEU A 86 -11.30 6.09 -2.09
N VAL A 87 -12.30 5.34 -2.54
CA VAL A 87 -12.71 4.06 -1.97
C VAL A 87 -12.22 2.94 -2.87
N GLY A 88 -11.45 2.01 -2.33
CA GLY A 88 -10.86 0.89 -3.09
C GLY A 88 -9.66 0.29 -2.37
N ASP A 89 -8.97 -0.62 -3.02
CA ASP A 89 -7.91 -1.41 -2.40
C ASP A 89 -6.61 -1.45 -3.24
N GLY A 90 -6.56 -0.74 -4.35
CA GLY A 90 -5.38 -0.60 -5.20
C GLY A 90 -5.16 0.83 -5.68
N LEU A 91 -3.89 1.24 -5.68
CA LEU A 91 -3.42 2.52 -6.21
C LEU A 91 -2.35 2.26 -7.26
N ILE A 92 -2.39 2.98 -8.36
CA ILE A 92 -1.43 2.93 -9.46
C ILE A 92 -1.06 4.35 -9.85
N THR A 93 0.20 4.64 -10.14
CA THR A 93 0.64 5.94 -10.65
C THR A 93 1.90 5.85 -11.50
N THR A 94 2.05 6.80 -12.41
CA THR A 94 3.30 7.09 -13.14
C THR A 94 3.94 8.40 -12.64
N LYS A 95 3.29 9.11 -11.72
CA LYS A 95 3.75 10.44 -11.29
C LYS A 95 4.83 10.34 -10.22
N LYS A 96 5.94 11.05 -10.46
CA LYS A 96 6.97 11.29 -9.44
C LYS A 96 6.40 12.12 -8.28
N ASN A 97 7.04 12.03 -7.11
CA ASN A 97 6.67 12.76 -5.90
C ASN A 97 5.29 12.42 -5.31
N LEU A 98 4.63 11.35 -5.79
CA LEU A 98 3.50 10.73 -5.14
C LEU A 98 3.95 9.43 -4.47
N ALA A 99 3.63 9.25 -3.20
CA ALA A 99 3.76 7.98 -2.49
C ALA A 99 2.39 7.32 -2.39
N LEU A 100 2.31 6.05 -2.80
CA LEU A 100 1.11 5.24 -2.68
C LEU A 100 1.20 4.43 -1.40
N GLY A 101 0.21 4.55 -0.52
CA GLY A 101 0.16 3.81 0.74
C GLY A 101 -1.08 2.95 0.83
N ILE A 102 -0.91 1.76 1.37
CA ILE A 102 -1.99 0.87 1.82
C ILE A 102 -1.76 0.49 3.26
N LEU A 103 -2.82 0.24 3.97
CA LEU A 103 -2.81 -0.14 5.38
C LEU A 103 -3.17 -1.62 5.49
N THR A 104 -2.38 -2.37 6.22
CA THR A 104 -2.65 -3.78 6.52
C THR A 104 -2.41 -4.05 8.00
N ALA A 105 -3.17 -4.98 8.57
CA ALA A 105 -2.82 -5.68 9.79
C ALA A 105 -2.38 -7.10 9.40
N ASP A 106 -3.31 -7.89 8.87
CA ASP A 106 -3.12 -9.30 8.55
C ASP A 106 -3.10 -9.57 7.03
N CYS A 107 -3.81 -8.73 6.25
CA CYS A 107 -3.89 -8.88 4.80
C CYS A 107 -2.57 -8.63 4.09
N ALA A 108 -2.37 -9.26 2.94
CA ALA A 108 -1.14 -9.15 2.17
C ALA A 108 -1.01 -7.80 1.45
N PRO A 109 0.04 -7.01 1.73
CA PRO A 109 0.39 -5.85 0.92
C PRO A 109 1.19 -6.29 -0.31
N VAL A 110 0.78 -5.85 -1.50
CA VAL A 110 1.52 -6.12 -2.73
C VAL A 110 1.98 -4.82 -3.36
N LEU A 111 3.28 -4.74 -3.65
CA LEU A 111 3.87 -3.63 -4.38
C LEU A 111 4.28 -4.11 -5.76
N ILE A 112 3.94 -3.32 -6.78
CA ILE A 112 4.28 -3.62 -8.18
C ILE A 112 5.05 -2.44 -8.77
N TYR A 113 6.05 -2.74 -9.57
CA TYR A 113 6.86 -1.78 -10.30
C TYR A 113 7.13 -2.26 -11.72
N ASP A 114 6.94 -1.38 -12.70
CA ASP A 114 7.39 -1.56 -14.06
C ASP A 114 8.73 -0.85 -14.25
N LYS A 115 9.78 -1.61 -14.66
CA LYS A 115 11.15 -1.09 -14.77
C LYS A 115 11.36 -0.20 -16.00
N LYS A 116 10.54 -0.32 -17.04
CA LYS A 116 10.64 0.49 -18.28
C LYS A 116 9.69 1.68 -18.26
N LEU A 117 8.41 1.44 -17.99
CA LEU A 117 7.48 2.53 -17.68
C LEU A 117 7.60 2.81 -16.20
N PRO A 118 7.92 4.03 -15.73
CA PRO A 118 8.06 4.33 -14.30
C PRO A 118 6.69 4.30 -13.59
N MET A 119 6.03 3.15 -13.68
CA MET A 119 4.70 2.91 -13.10
C MET A 119 4.84 2.07 -11.85
N ILE A 120 4.22 2.53 -10.77
CA ILE A 120 4.17 1.82 -9.49
C ILE A 120 2.73 1.52 -9.09
N ALA A 121 2.54 0.44 -8.33
CA ALA A 121 1.26 0.15 -7.69
C ALA A 121 1.46 -0.31 -6.25
N ALA A 122 0.48 0.01 -5.40
CA ALA A 122 0.34 -0.50 -4.05
C ALA A 122 -1.07 -1.07 -3.88
N ILE A 123 -1.17 -2.34 -3.49
CA ILE A 123 -2.41 -3.10 -3.50
C ILE A 123 -2.60 -3.79 -2.16
N HIS A 124 -3.76 -3.59 -1.55
CA HIS A 124 -4.23 -4.32 -0.39
C HIS A 124 -4.95 -5.58 -0.85
N VAL A 125 -4.39 -6.74 -0.51
CA VAL A 125 -4.92 -8.04 -0.92
C VAL A 125 -5.47 -8.77 0.29
N GLY A 126 -6.69 -8.42 0.68
CA GLY A 126 -7.49 -9.23 1.59
C GLY A 126 -8.17 -10.40 0.82
N TRP A 127 -8.68 -11.41 1.54
CA TRP A 127 -9.26 -12.60 0.91
C TRP A 127 -10.37 -12.29 -0.11
N ARG A 128 -11.27 -11.32 0.17
CA ARG A 128 -12.31 -10.89 -0.76
C ARG A 128 -11.72 -10.26 -2.03
N GLY A 129 -10.68 -9.45 -1.88
CA GLY A 129 -9.97 -8.83 -3.00
C GLY A 129 -9.24 -9.87 -3.85
N ALA A 130 -8.60 -10.84 -3.21
CA ALA A 130 -7.94 -11.97 -3.86
C ALA A 130 -8.94 -12.80 -4.68
N PHE A 131 -10.04 -13.23 -4.07
CA PHE A 131 -11.10 -13.96 -4.73
C PHE A 131 -11.69 -13.20 -5.92
N LYS A 132 -11.86 -11.87 -5.80
CA LYS A 132 -12.33 -10.98 -6.88
C LYS A 132 -11.21 -10.56 -7.86
N ASN A 133 -10.04 -11.20 -7.79
CA ASN A 133 -8.92 -11.01 -8.72
C ASN A 133 -8.37 -9.58 -8.78
N ILE A 134 -8.19 -8.91 -7.64
CA ILE A 134 -7.68 -7.52 -7.60
C ILE A 134 -6.30 -7.39 -8.27
N LEU A 135 -5.38 -8.34 -8.05
CA LEU A 135 -4.05 -8.33 -8.66
C LEU A 135 -4.14 -8.44 -10.18
N LYS A 136 -4.94 -9.38 -10.70
CA LYS A 136 -5.15 -9.55 -12.14
C LYS A 136 -5.72 -8.28 -12.77
N LYS A 137 -6.67 -7.61 -12.09
CA LYS A 137 -7.24 -6.33 -12.57
C LYS A 137 -6.19 -5.22 -12.61
N CYS A 138 -5.38 -5.07 -11.55
CA CYS A 138 -4.32 -4.07 -11.51
C CYS A 138 -3.26 -4.31 -12.60
N ILE A 139 -2.79 -5.55 -12.77
CA ILE A 139 -1.80 -5.89 -13.79
C ILE A 139 -2.36 -5.66 -15.20
N LYS A 140 -3.59 -6.13 -15.48
CA LYS A 140 -4.25 -5.85 -16.77
C LYS A 140 -4.37 -4.35 -17.05
N PHE A 141 -4.66 -3.55 -16.02
CA PHE A 141 -4.69 -2.09 -16.17
C PHE A 141 -3.32 -1.52 -16.51
N MET A 142 -2.25 -1.97 -15.83
CA MET A 142 -0.88 -1.55 -16.13
C MET A 142 -0.49 -1.92 -17.57
N ILE A 143 -0.81 -3.14 -18.03
CA ILE A 143 -0.59 -3.59 -19.42
C ILE A 143 -1.36 -2.69 -20.40
N LYS A 144 -2.63 -2.39 -20.13
CA LYS A 144 -3.41 -1.47 -20.96
C LYS A 144 -2.79 -0.07 -21.05
N LYS A 145 -1.98 0.32 -20.05
CA LYS A 145 -1.23 1.58 -20.03
C LYS A 145 0.17 1.48 -20.64
N GLY A 146 0.50 0.35 -21.26
CA GLY A 146 1.74 0.13 -21.99
C GLY A 146 2.79 -0.70 -21.26
N SER A 147 2.50 -1.21 -20.05
CA SER A 147 3.40 -2.14 -19.37
C SER A 147 3.46 -3.48 -20.10
N GLU A 148 4.63 -4.10 -20.11
CA GLU A 148 4.85 -5.46 -20.61
C GLU A 148 5.15 -6.40 -19.44
N ASN A 149 4.67 -7.64 -19.50
CA ASN A 149 4.80 -8.63 -18.42
C ASN A 149 6.25 -8.80 -17.94
N GLN A 150 7.22 -8.86 -18.88
CA GLN A 150 8.65 -9.03 -18.58
C GLN A 150 9.26 -7.84 -17.84
N ASN A 151 8.61 -6.69 -17.87
CA ASN A 151 9.08 -5.49 -17.20
C ASN A 151 8.47 -5.30 -15.81
N ILE A 152 7.41 -6.04 -15.49
CA ILE A 152 6.70 -5.96 -14.21
C ILE A 152 7.40 -6.79 -13.15
N SER A 153 7.70 -6.16 -12.03
CA SER A 153 8.18 -6.79 -10.81
C SER A 153 7.16 -6.61 -9.70
N ALA A 154 6.75 -7.70 -9.08
CA ALA A 154 5.85 -7.68 -7.93
C ALA A 154 6.54 -8.28 -6.69
N VAL A 155 6.19 -7.75 -5.53
CA VAL A 155 6.61 -8.26 -4.22
C VAL A 155 5.45 -8.24 -3.25
N ILE A 156 5.37 -9.29 -2.44
CA ILE A 156 4.40 -9.41 -1.34
C ILE A 156 5.15 -9.05 -0.06
N GLY A 157 4.58 -8.19 0.75
CA GLY A 157 5.11 -7.83 2.07
C GLY A 157 4.58 -8.72 3.18
N PRO A 158 4.97 -8.43 4.43
CA PRO A 158 4.50 -9.19 5.59
C PRO A 158 2.98 -9.25 5.66
N SER A 159 2.48 -10.45 5.92
CA SER A 159 1.07 -10.75 6.14
C SER A 159 0.95 -11.88 7.16
N ILE A 160 -0.27 -12.16 7.61
CA ILE A 160 -0.53 -13.29 8.49
C ILE A 160 -0.18 -14.62 7.79
N PHE A 161 0.36 -15.57 8.54
CA PHE A 161 0.59 -16.93 8.05
C PHE A 161 -0.71 -17.73 8.01
N ARG A 162 -0.74 -18.77 7.18
CA ARG A 162 -1.91 -19.63 6.98
C ARG A 162 -2.40 -20.25 8.30
N GLU A 163 -1.49 -20.69 9.15
CA GLU A 163 -1.77 -21.33 10.43
C GLU A 163 -2.49 -20.40 11.43
N ASN A 164 -2.30 -19.09 11.27
CA ASN A 164 -2.90 -18.08 12.14
C ASN A 164 -4.13 -17.41 11.51
N TYR A 165 -4.50 -17.81 10.29
CA TYR A 165 -5.60 -17.19 9.56
C TYR A 165 -6.94 -17.79 10.00
N LEU A 166 -7.69 -17.01 10.78
CA LEU A 166 -9.06 -17.34 11.15
C LEU A 166 -10.03 -16.78 10.11
N SER A 167 -10.66 -17.67 9.36
CA SER A 167 -11.77 -17.34 8.47
C SER A 167 -13.08 -17.69 9.13
N LEU A 168 -14.08 -16.82 9.02
CA LEU A 168 -15.45 -17.10 9.49
C LEU A 168 -16.08 -18.33 8.84
N ILE A 169 -15.48 -18.84 7.74
CA ILE A 169 -15.91 -20.07 7.06
C ILE A 169 -15.42 -21.32 7.82
N HIS A 170 -14.49 -21.18 8.75
CA HIS A 170 -13.91 -22.27 9.52
C HIS A 170 -14.39 -22.32 10.99
N ILE A 171 -15.36 -21.47 11.34
CA ILE A 171 -15.97 -21.45 12.67
C ILE A 171 -17.26 -22.27 12.65
#